data_e9ec75e2c6fa7013e75a708f7a8ae2cb
#
_entry.id   e9ec75e2c6fa7013e75a708f7a8ae2cb
#
_cell.length_a   1.000
_cell.length_b   1.000
_cell.length_c   1.000
_cell.angle_alpha   90.00
_cell.angle_beta   90.00
_cell.angle_gamma   90.00
#
_symmetry.space_group_name_H-M   'P 1'
#
loop_
_entity.id
_entity.type
_entity.pdbx_description
1 polymer ?
#
loop_
_entity_poly.entity_id
_entity_poly.type
_entity_poly.pdbx_seq_one_letter_code
_entity_poly.pdbx_strand_id
1 'polypeptide(L)'
;VKSPATLDFVELDDLLEPVRATLRDRRRQHFANVIENARGNGSYTDELATIVSAALRGQIAILFVQAGARIHARLEGDQIERDSKAAQHANLLNTLADIVLGHGGQVELLPEAHLSAKVGATMRYA
;
A
#
# COMPACT_ATOMS: atom_id res chain seq x y z
N VAL A 1 8.32 43.55 5.64
CA VAL A 1 8.75 42.16 5.45
C VAL A 1 8.41 41.35 6.69
N LYS A 2 7.62 40.27 6.51
CA LYS A 2 7.35 39.37 7.60
C LYS A 2 8.55 38.46 7.84
N SER A 3 8.96 38.33 9.09
CA SER A 3 9.91 37.28 9.45
C SER A 3 9.20 35.89 9.49
N PRO A 4 9.92 34.77 9.33
CA PRO A 4 9.30 33.47 9.42
C PRO A 4 8.53 33.20 10.72
N ALA A 5 8.96 33.83 11.81
CA ALA A 5 8.30 33.68 13.12
C ALA A 5 6.91 34.32 13.19
N THR A 6 6.56 35.21 12.23
CA THR A 6 5.27 35.89 12.19
C THR A 6 4.26 35.25 11.22
N LEU A 7 4.67 34.18 10.50
CA LEU A 7 3.78 33.44 9.63
C LEU A 7 2.84 32.60 10.47
N ASP A 8 1.54 32.58 10.11
CA ASP A 8 0.59 31.66 10.73
C ASP A 8 0.66 30.27 10.06
N PHE A 9 -0.05 29.29 10.62
CA PHE A 9 -0.05 27.93 10.10
C PHE A 9 -0.63 27.82 8.69
N VAL A 10 -1.61 28.64 8.35
CA VAL A 10 -2.23 28.62 7.02
C VAL A 10 -1.23 29.13 5.98
N GLU A 11 -0.53 30.23 6.25
CA GLU A 11 0.48 30.77 5.35
C GLU A 11 1.64 29.80 5.16
N LEU A 12 2.05 29.12 6.23
CA LEU A 12 3.11 28.12 6.17
C LEU A 12 2.70 26.89 5.34
N ASP A 13 1.47 26.42 5.49
CA ASP A 13 0.94 25.32 4.69
C ASP A 13 0.89 25.67 3.21
N ASP A 14 0.45 26.89 2.87
CA ASP A 14 0.41 27.35 1.48
C ASP A 14 1.81 27.39 0.85
N LEU A 15 2.82 27.76 1.62
CA LEU A 15 4.22 27.78 1.15
C LEU A 15 4.79 26.37 0.98
N LEU A 16 4.38 25.42 1.81
CA LEU A 16 4.91 24.06 1.81
C LEU A 16 4.18 23.11 0.86
N GLU A 17 2.94 23.45 0.45
CA GLU A 17 2.14 22.53 -0.38
C GLU A 17 2.82 22.16 -1.71
N PRO A 18 3.42 23.07 -2.47
CA PRO A 18 4.15 22.67 -3.69
C PRO A 18 5.28 21.69 -3.42
N VAL A 19 5.98 21.85 -2.30
CA VAL A 19 7.06 20.93 -1.89
C VAL A 19 6.49 19.57 -1.53
N ARG A 20 5.40 19.53 -0.76
CA ARG A 20 4.72 18.28 -0.41
C ARG A 20 4.21 17.53 -1.64
N ALA A 21 3.60 18.26 -2.58
CA ALA A 21 3.12 17.68 -3.83
C ALA A 21 4.27 17.05 -4.62
N THR A 22 5.39 17.76 -4.75
CA THR A 22 6.58 17.23 -5.44
C THR A 22 7.12 15.97 -4.76
N LEU A 23 7.18 15.97 -3.42
CA LEU A 23 7.67 14.81 -2.68
C LEU A 23 6.73 13.60 -2.83
N ARG A 24 5.40 13.83 -2.81
CA ARG A 24 4.42 12.76 -3.06
C ARG A 24 4.60 12.17 -4.45
N ASP A 25 4.77 13.00 -5.47
CA ASP A 25 4.94 12.55 -6.85
C ASP A 25 6.23 11.75 -7.03
N ARG A 26 7.32 12.18 -6.42
CA ARG A 26 8.60 11.45 -6.44
C ARG A 26 8.48 10.10 -5.74
N ARG A 27 7.77 10.05 -4.61
CA ARG A 27 7.53 8.80 -3.87
C ARG A 27 6.70 7.83 -4.70
N ARG A 28 5.62 8.31 -5.33
CA ARG A 28 4.78 7.49 -6.21
C ARG A 28 5.58 6.95 -7.39
N GLN A 29 6.40 7.79 -8.02
CA GLN A 29 7.24 7.37 -9.14
C GLN A 29 8.28 6.36 -8.70
N HIS A 30 8.87 6.55 -7.53
CA HIS A 30 9.81 5.57 -6.95
C HIS A 30 9.15 4.20 -6.80
N PHE A 31 7.95 4.13 -6.23
CA PHE A 31 7.27 2.85 -6.05
C PHE A 31 6.77 2.26 -7.36
N ALA A 32 6.38 3.07 -8.34
CA ALA A 32 6.07 2.58 -9.67
C ALA A 32 7.29 1.88 -10.29
N ASN A 33 8.48 2.46 -10.13
CA ASN A 33 9.73 1.86 -10.59
C ASN A 33 10.07 0.57 -9.83
N VAL A 34 9.82 0.54 -8.52
CA VAL A 34 10.02 -0.66 -7.70
C VAL A 34 9.15 -1.80 -8.20
N ILE A 35 7.87 -1.53 -8.49
CA ILE A 35 6.94 -2.53 -9.03
C ILE A 35 7.40 -3.04 -10.39
N GLU A 36 7.80 -2.15 -11.29
CA GLU A 36 8.26 -2.53 -12.62
C GLU A 36 9.51 -3.40 -12.56
N ASN A 37 10.47 -3.04 -11.74
CA ASN A 37 11.67 -3.84 -11.52
C ASN A 37 11.34 -5.21 -10.93
N ALA A 38 10.44 -5.27 -9.96
CA ALA A 38 10.01 -6.52 -9.33
C ALA A 38 9.27 -7.43 -10.33
N ARG A 39 8.46 -6.86 -11.23
CA ARG A 39 7.83 -7.62 -12.31
C ARG A 39 8.87 -8.22 -13.25
N GLY A 40 9.92 -7.46 -13.55
CA GLY A 40 10.99 -7.92 -14.43
C GLY A 40 11.80 -9.08 -13.85
N ASN A 41 11.97 -9.16 -12.54
CA ASN A 41 12.73 -10.22 -11.87
C ASN A 41 11.86 -11.32 -11.23
N GLY A 42 10.54 -11.25 -11.41
CA GLY A 42 9.62 -12.28 -10.90
C GLY A 42 9.28 -12.20 -9.42
N SER A 43 9.62 -11.09 -8.75
CA SER A 43 9.35 -10.93 -7.31
C SER A 43 8.07 -10.12 -7.00
N TYR A 44 7.27 -9.81 -8.01
CA TYR A 44 6.00 -9.10 -7.84
C TYR A 44 4.83 -10.01 -8.15
N THR A 45 3.74 -9.87 -7.37
CA THR A 45 2.47 -10.52 -7.66
C THR A 45 1.30 -9.58 -7.32
N ASP A 46 0.22 -9.70 -8.08
CA ASP A 46 -1.07 -9.07 -7.77
C ASP A 46 -2.19 -10.10 -7.57
N GLU A 47 -1.84 -11.37 -7.53
CA GLU A 47 -2.78 -12.45 -7.25
C GLU A 47 -3.06 -12.54 -5.76
N LEU A 48 -4.33 -12.35 -5.37
CA LEU A 48 -4.72 -12.23 -3.97
C LEU A 48 -4.37 -13.49 -3.16
N ALA A 49 -4.61 -14.68 -3.68
CA ALA A 49 -4.31 -15.92 -2.98
C ALA A 49 -2.81 -16.06 -2.68
N THR A 50 -1.98 -15.70 -3.65
CA THR A 50 -0.52 -15.70 -3.48
C THR A 50 -0.07 -14.68 -2.44
N ILE A 51 -0.67 -13.49 -2.47
CA ILE A 51 -0.37 -12.43 -1.50
C ILE A 51 -0.72 -12.87 -0.08
N VAL A 52 -1.90 -13.46 0.11
CA VAL A 52 -2.33 -13.96 1.42
C VAL A 52 -1.36 -15.02 1.95
N SER A 53 -1.00 -15.99 1.12
CA SER A 53 -0.05 -17.03 1.50
C SER A 53 1.31 -16.45 1.89
N ALA A 54 1.83 -15.53 1.08
CA ALA A 54 3.12 -14.88 1.35
C ALA A 54 3.07 -14.01 2.62
N ALA A 55 1.97 -13.29 2.84
CA ALA A 55 1.80 -12.47 4.04
C ALA A 55 1.84 -13.32 5.30
N LEU A 56 1.13 -14.43 5.32
CA LEU A 56 1.09 -15.34 6.46
C LEU A 56 2.46 -15.97 6.76
N ARG A 57 3.30 -16.11 5.75
CA ARG A 57 4.67 -16.62 5.90
C ARG A 57 5.71 -15.54 6.20
N GLY A 58 5.30 -14.27 6.24
CA GLY A 58 6.23 -13.16 6.45
C GLY A 58 7.17 -12.89 5.28
N GLN A 59 6.78 -13.25 4.06
CA GLN A 59 7.60 -13.16 2.85
C GLN A 59 7.42 -11.87 2.06
N ILE A 60 6.48 -11.02 2.44
CA ILE A 60 6.22 -9.76 1.73
C ILE A 60 7.18 -8.67 2.20
N ALA A 61 7.91 -8.08 1.26
CA ALA A 61 8.74 -6.91 1.53
C ALA A 61 7.90 -5.64 1.56
N ILE A 62 7.12 -5.40 0.51
CA ILE A 62 6.23 -4.24 0.41
C ILE A 62 4.87 -4.71 -0.10
N LEU A 63 3.82 -4.35 0.63
CA LEU A 63 2.43 -4.51 0.20
C LEU A 63 1.95 -3.18 -0.37
N PHE A 64 1.55 -3.18 -1.62
CA PHE A 64 0.95 -2.01 -2.27
C PHE A 64 -0.57 -2.14 -2.27
N VAL A 65 -1.25 -1.11 -1.81
CA VAL A 65 -2.71 -1.07 -1.75
C VAL A 65 -3.18 0.12 -2.58
N GLN A 66 -4.13 -0.12 -3.49
CA GLN A 66 -4.74 0.96 -4.26
C GLN A 66 -5.55 1.86 -3.33
N ALA A 67 -5.31 3.15 -3.39
CA ALA A 67 -6.00 4.12 -2.55
C ALA A 67 -7.52 4.05 -2.77
N GLY A 68 -8.27 3.93 -1.68
CA GLY A 68 -9.73 3.81 -1.72
C GLY A 68 -10.28 2.43 -2.06
N ALA A 69 -9.43 1.45 -2.36
CA ALA A 69 -9.88 0.11 -2.69
C ALA A 69 -10.36 -0.65 -1.45
N ARG A 70 -11.30 -1.57 -1.67
CA ARG A 70 -11.80 -2.48 -0.64
C ARG A 70 -11.98 -3.87 -1.22
N ILE A 71 -11.71 -4.87 -0.40
CA ILE A 71 -12.02 -6.26 -0.73
C ILE A 71 -12.87 -6.81 0.41
N HIS A 72 -14.15 -7.08 0.12
CA HIS A 72 -15.12 -7.60 1.09
C HIS A 72 -14.87 -9.10 1.30
N ALA A 73 -13.89 -9.40 2.13
CA ALA A 73 -13.49 -10.75 2.48
C ALA A 73 -12.78 -10.72 3.83
N ARG A 74 -12.69 -11.87 4.47
CA ARG A 74 -11.90 -12.03 5.69
C ARG A 74 -11.03 -13.28 5.59
N LEU A 75 -10.04 -13.39 6.45
CA LEU A 75 -9.26 -14.61 6.56
C LEU A 75 -9.87 -15.54 7.61
N GLU A 76 -9.98 -16.80 7.26
CA GLU A 76 -10.29 -17.88 8.18
C GLU A 76 -9.13 -18.87 8.10
N GLY A 77 -8.21 -18.77 9.07
CA GLY A 77 -6.92 -19.44 8.95
C GLY A 77 -6.14 -18.90 7.76
N ASP A 78 -5.84 -19.74 6.79
CA ASP A 78 -5.17 -19.37 5.52
C ASP A 78 -6.15 -19.25 4.34
N GLN A 79 -7.45 -19.38 4.59
CA GLN A 79 -8.48 -19.32 3.56
C GLN A 79 -9.14 -17.97 3.48
N ILE A 80 -9.45 -17.53 2.26
CA ILE A 80 -10.19 -16.30 2.00
C ILE A 80 -11.68 -16.64 1.99
N GLU A 81 -12.44 -16.04 2.91
CA GLU A 81 -13.86 -16.28 3.05
C GLU A 81 -14.61 -15.02 2.61
N ARG A 82 -15.58 -15.17 1.69
CA ARG A 82 -16.31 -14.05 1.07
C ARG A 82 -17.81 -14.07 1.31
N ASP A 83 -18.37 -15.21 1.72
CA ASP A 83 -19.82 -15.43 1.67
C ASP A 83 -20.55 -15.14 2.98
N SER A 84 -19.85 -14.97 4.09
CA SER A 84 -20.48 -14.68 5.38
C SER A 84 -20.82 -13.19 5.55
N LYS A 85 -21.69 -12.87 6.52
CA LYS A 85 -21.96 -11.49 6.91
C LYS A 85 -20.71 -10.80 7.42
N ALA A 86 -19.86 -11.53 8.15
CA ALA A 86 -18.60 -10.99 8.64
C ALA A 86 -17.69 -10.57 7.48
N ALA A 87 -17.62 -11.38 6.41
CA ALA A 87 -16.85 -11.06 5.22
C ALA A 87 -17.38 -9.81 4.50
N GLN A 88 -18.69 -9.64 4.44
CA GLN A 88 -19.31 -8.48 3.77
C GLN A 88 -18.98 -7.15 4.48
N HIS A 89 -18.72 -7.19 5.78
CA HIS A 89 -18.36 -6.01 6.57
C HIS A 89 -16.85 -5.87 6.79
N ALA A 90 -16.06 -6.84 6.35
CA ALA A 90 -14.61 -6.82 6.47
C ALA A 90 -13.96 -6.15 5.27
N ASN A 91 -12.73 -5.70 5.47
CA ASN A 91 -11.86 -5.30 4.38
C ASN A 91 -10.56 -6.11 4.51
N LEU A 92 -10.38 -7.07 3.61
CA LEU A 92 -9.21 -7.95 3.62
C LEU A 92 -7.90 -7.16 3.49
N LEU A 93 -7.93 -6.01 2.82
CA LEU A 93 -6.73 -5.18 2.67
C LEU A 93 -6.21 -4.69 4.02
N ASN A 94 -7.10 -4.33 4.96
CA ASN A 94 -6.69 -3.94 6.31
C ASN A 94 -6.04 -5.12 7.06
N THR A 95 -6.61 -6.31 6.93
CA THR A 95 -6.06 -7.51 7.54
C THR A 95 -4.66 -7.83 6.99
N LEU A 96 -4.49 -7.75 5.66
CA LEU A 96 -3.20 -7.96 5.03
C LEU A 96 -2.16 -6.93 5.46
N ALA A 97 -2.56 -5.66 5.56
CA ALA A 97 -1.67 -4.60 6.02
C ALA A 97 -1.17 -4.88 7.44
N ASP A 98 -2.07 -5.25 8.34
CA ASP A 98 -1.70 -5.59 9.73
C ASP A 98 -0.73 -6.76 9.79
N ILE A 99 -0.96 -7.81 9.00
CA ILE A 99 -0.07 -8.98 8.95
C ILE A 99 1.30 -8.60 8.43
N VAL A 100 1.37 -7.84 7.33
CA VAL A 100 2.65 -7.43 6.73
C VAL A 100 3.44 -6.55 7.69
N LEU A 101 2.80 -5.59 8.33
CA LEU A 101 3.45 -4.73 9.33
C LEU A 101 3.93 -5.53 10.53
N GLY A 102 3.13 -6.51 10.99
CA GLY A 102 3.50 -7.39 12.10
C GLY A 102 4.73 -8.24 11.82
N HIS A 103 5.01 -8.56 10.56
CA HIS A 103 6.21 -9.28 10.14
C HIS A 103 7.38 -8.36 9.74
N GLY A 104 7.25 -7.06 9.97
CA GLY A 104 8.30 -6.10 9.65
C GLY A 104 8.35 -5.68 8.20
N GLY A 105 7.32 -5.98 7.42
CA GLY A 105 7.17 -5.51 6.05
C GLY A 105 6.68 -4.07 5.99
N GLN A 106 6.60 -3.53 4.80
CA GLN A 106 6.17 -2.16 4.52
C GLN A 106 4.83 -2.18 3.80
N VAL A 107 3.98 -1.19 4.07
CA VAL A 107 2.70 -1.02 3.38
C VAL A 107 2.68 0.38 2.76
N GLU A 108 2.34 0.47 1.46
CA GLU A 108 2.27 1.72 0.72
C GLU A 108 0.94 1.85 -0.01
N LEU A 109 0.35 3.03 0.06
CA LEU A 109 -0.84 3.37 -0.72
C LEU A 109 -0.43 4.02 -2.03
N LEU A 110 -0.98 3.53 -3.14
CA LEU A 110 -0.75 4.11 -4.46
C LEU A 110 -2.09 4.43 -5.13
N PRO A 111 -2.17 5.52 -5.91
CA PRO A 111 -3.37 5.81 -6.69
C PRO A 111 -3.55 4.81 -7.83
N GLU A 112 -4.76 4.71 -8.37
CA GLU A 112 -5.09 3.82 -9.48
C GLU A 112 -4.16 4.01 -10.68
N ALA A 113 -3.70 5.23 -10.93
CA ALA A 113 -2.78 5.53 -12.03
C ALA A 113 -1.44 4.78 -11.93
N HIS A 114 -1.02 4.41 -10.71
CA HIS A 114 0.25 3.72 -10.46
C HIS A 114 0.09 2.27 -10.02
N LEU A 115 -1.13 1.85 -9.69
CA LEU A 115 -1.44 0.48 -9.29
C LEU A 115 -2.78 0.08 -9.88
N SER A 116 -2.75 -0.72 -10.94
CA SER A 116 -3.95 -1.12 -11.69
C SER A 116 -4.81 -2.15 -10.96
N ALA A 117 -4.21 -2.96 -10.09
CA ALA A 117 -4.94 -3.89 -9.24
C ALA A 117 -5.24 -3.25 -7.88
N LYS A 118 -6.22 -3.79 -7.14
CA LYS A 118 -6.53 -3.30 -5.79
C LYS A 118 -5.37 -3.51 -4.82
N VAL A 119 -4.56 -4.52 -5.05
CA VAL A 119 -3.43 -4.88 -4.21
C VAL A 119 -2.33 -5.51 -5.04
N GLY A 120 -1.10 -5.30 -4.62
CA GLY A 120 0.08 -5.94 -5.20
C GLY A 120 1.15 -6.09 -4.13
N ALA A 121 2.11 -6.94 -4.36
CA ALA A 121 3.17 -7.18 -3.39
C ALA A 121 4.50 -7.50 -4.03
N THR A 122 5.58 -6.99 -3.43
CA THR A 122 6.93 -7.44 -3.73
C THR A 122 7.40 -8.39 -2.64
N MET A 123 8.08 -9.45 -3.03
CA MET A 123 8.55 -10.49 -2.12
C MET A 123 9.94 -10.17 -1.60
N ARG A 124 10.25 -10.61 -0.37
CA ARG A 124 11.60 -10.52 0.20
C ARG A 124 12.57 -11.45 -0.52
N TYR A 125 12.05 -12.55 -1.07
CA TYR A 125 12.83 -13.57 -1.76
C TYR A 125 12.23 -13.77 -3.16
N ALA A 126 13.06 -13.74 -4.13
CA ALA A 126 12.65 -13.99 -5.52
C ALA A 126 12.38 -15.48 -5.76
#